data_492df109721bc1c181db9928498bc129
#
_entry.id   492df109721bc1c181db9928498bc129
#
_cell.length_a   1.000
_cell.length_b   1.000
_cell.length_c   1.000
_cell.angle_alpha   90.00
_cell.angle_beta   90.00
_cell.angle_gamma   90.00
#
_symmetry.space_group_name_H-M   'P 1'
#
loop_
_entity.id
_entity.type
_entity.pdbx_description
1 polymer ?
#
loop_
_entity_poly.entity_id
_entity_poly.type
_entity_poly.pdbx_seq_one_letter_code
_entity_poly.pdbx_strand_id
1 'polypeptide(L)'
;NDPIVSLKISRNLKRPKSSDYINDIFSDFIELHGDRIENDDASVKIGIGKISNEPFLLIAQERKILSKTNNNVKRNYNNKILPSGFRKASRALNLAEKFKLPCLCLVDSVYPELSIKSEYSGLAYSISELISKKLSLETPILSVIIGEGGSETALAFSIADTIMMQKNSIFTPLSPEEAAKIKLGDSRKVKEISSIMKFTSQDCLNLGIIDRIIDEPQDGSHQNYAEASRLLQESIIEELSLIRDVYPKTLAKRRSR
;
A
#
# COMPACT_ATOMS: atom_id res chain seq x y z
N ASN A 1 -18.86 -1.83 8.48
CA ASN A 1 -17.97 -1.18 9.48
C ASN A 1 -18.27 0.31 9.54
N ASP A 2 -18.28 0.88 10.74
CA ASP A 2 -18.38 2.34 10.90
C ASP A 2 -17.10 2.98 10.29
N PRO A 3 -17.23 3.90 9.32
CA PRO A 3 -16.07 4.55 8.68
C PRO A 3 -15.12 5.22 9.66
N ILE A 4 -15.64 5.80 10.75
CA ILE A 4 -14.83 6.44 11.79
C ILE A 4 -14.03 5.42 12.60
N VAL A 5 -14.58 4.24 12.85
CA VAL A 5 -13.86 3.15 13.53
C VAL A 5 -12.73 2.66 12.63
N SER A 6 -13.00 2.37 11.35
CA SER A 6 -11.96 1.97 10.37
C SER A 6 -10.86 3.03 10.27
N LEU A 7 -11.22 4.31 10.18
CA LEU A 7 -10.25 5.42 10.13
C LEU A 7 -9.35 5.47 11.39
N LYS A 8 -9.93 5.25 12.58
CA LYS A 8 -9.15 5.23 13.83
C LYS A 8 -8.22 4.03 13.91
N ILE A 9 -8.70 2.84 13.49
CA ILE A 9 -7.92 1.60 13.53
C ILE A 9 -6.80 1.63 12.48
N SER A 10 -7.07 2.10 11.26
CA SER A 10 -6.04 2.22 10.22
C SER A 10 -4.89 3.14 10.65
N ARG A 11 -5.19 4.16 11.43
CA ARG A 11 -4.23 5.16 11.94
C ARG A 11 -3.65 4.81 13.31
N ASN A 12 -3.96 3.65 13.88
CA ASN A 12 -3.41 3.27 15.18
C ASN A 12 -1.88 3.14 15.11
N LEU A 13 -1.17 3.78 16.04
CA LEU A 13 0.30 3.77 16.07
C LEU A 13 0.89 2.38 16.29
N LYS A 14 0.12 1.49 16.90
CA LYS A 14 0.49 0.08 17.12
C LYS A 14 0.04 -0.84 15.99
N ARG A 15 -0.59 -0.31 14.92
CA ARG A 15 -0.93 -1.15 13.77
C ARG A 15 0.35 -1.66 13.10
N PRO A 16 0.44 -2.96 12.76
CA PRO A 16 1.59 -3.51 12.07
C PRO A 16 1.91 -2.72 10.81
N LYS A 17 3.19 -2.44 10.59
CA LYS A 17 3.75 -1.79 9.41
C LYS A 17 4.27 -2.84 8.43
N SER A 18 4.67 -2.39 7.26
CA SER A 18 5.28 -3.29 6.29
C SER A 18 6.49 -4.04 6.84
N SER A 19 7.35 -3.38 7.62
CA SER A 19 8.50 -4.06 8.26
C SER A 19 8.08 -5.19 9.18
N ASP A 20 6.98 -5.03 9.94
CA ASP A 20 6.49 -6.06 10.85
C ASP A 20 6.03 -7.28 10.05
N TYR A 21 5.22 -7.08 9.00
CA TYR A 21 4.80 -8.16 8.11
C TYR A 21 5.96 -8.81 7.37
N ILE A 22 6.96 -8.03 6.90
CA ILE A 22 8.15 -8.60 6.25
C ILE A 22 8.86 -9.56 7.19
N ASN A 23 9.08 -9.16 8.44
CA ASN A 23 9.76 -9.98 9.44
C ASN A 23 8.98 -11.25 9.80
N ASP A 24 7.64 -11.19 9.79
CA ASP A 24 6.80 -12.31 10.20
C ASP A 24 6.55 -13.33 9.11
N ILE A 25 6.33 -12.86 7.84
CA ILE A 25 5.86 -13.75 6.78
C ILE A 25 6.91 -14.10 5.72
N PHE A 26 8.02 -13.34 5.62
CA PHE A 26 9.08 -13.63 4.67
C PHE A 26 10.21 -14.44 5.30
N SER A 27 10.68 -15.46 4.58
CA SER A 27 11.97 -16.12 4.82
C SER A 27 12.98 -15.70 3.74
N ASP A 28 14.28 -15.76 4.07
CA ASP A 28 15.39 -15.44 3.16
C ASP A 28 15.25 -14.05 2.50
N PHE A 29 14.72 -13.07 3.24
CA PHE A 29 14.48 -11.74 2.68
C PHE A 29 15.77 -10.95 2.51
N ILE A 30 16.02 -10.49 1.28
CA ILE A 30 17.15 -9.64 0.91
C ILE A 30 16.60 -8.28 0.50
N GLU A 31 16.80 -7.25 1.34
CA GLU A 31 16.41 -5.87 1.03
C GLU A 31 17.31 -5.29 -0.04
N LEU A 32 16.74 -4.59 -1.00
CA LEU A 32 17.44 -3.89 -2.07
C LEU A 32 17.31 -2.38 -1.88
N HIS A 33 18.37 -1.63 -2.17
CA HIS A 33 18.45 -0.21 -1.88
C HIS A 33 18.65 0.64 -3.14
N GLY A 34 18.17 1.89 -3.06
CA GLY A 34 18.40 2.96 -4.02
C GLY A 34 17.62 2.86 -5.33
N ASP A 35 17.40 4.03 -5.93
CA ASP A 35 16.74 4.17 -7.23
C ASP A 35 17.75 4.09 -8.41
N ARG A 36 19.04 4.07 -8.14
CA ARG A 36 20.18 4.08 -9.09
C ARG A 36 20.31 5.40 -9.88
N ILE A 37 19.67 6.46 -9.43
CA ILE A 37 19.72 7.78 -10.07
C ILE A 37 20.17 8.84 -9.05
N GLU A 38 19.46 8.96 -7.92
CA GLU A 38 19.65 10.07 -6.99
C GLU A 38 19.76 9.61 -5.54
N ASN A 39 18.82 8.73 -5.08
CA ASN A 39 18.65 8.52 -3.65
C ASN A 39 18.07 7.13 -3.30
N ASP A 40 18.05 6.84 -2.00
CA ASP A 40 17.34 5.70 -1.41
C ASP A 40 16.22 6.19 -0.48
N ASP A 41 14.99 6.22 -0.98
CA ASP A 41 13.83 6.57 -0.16
C ASP A 41 13.50 5.43 0.82
N ALA A 42 13.71 5.70 2.10
CA ALA A 42 13.41 4.76 3.17
C ALA A 42 11.89 4.57 3.43
N SER A 43 11.03 5.37 2.79
CA SER A 43 9.57 5.21 2.83
C SER A 43 9.09 4.12 1.87
N VAL A 44 9.97 3.60 1.01
CA VAL A 44 9.70 2.46 0.13
C VAL A 44 10.76 1.39 0.36
N LYS A 45 10.35 0.20 0.77
CA LYS A 45 11.18 -1.00 0.86
C LYS A 45 10.97 -1.86 -0.36
N ILE A 46 12.05 -2.36 -0.93
CA ILE A 46 12.00 -3.36 -1.99
C ILE A 46 12.94 -4.52 -1.64
N GLY A 47 12.62 -5.71 -2.05
CA GLY A 47 13.46 -6.87 -1.79
C GLY A 47 12.94 -8.15 -2.43
N ILE A 48 13.71 -9.21 -2.29
CA ILE A 48 13.36 -10.55 -2.74
C ILE A 48 13.37 -11.46 -1.52
N GLY A 49 12.38 -12.30 -1.38
CA GLY A 49 12.26 -13.27 -0.29
C GLY A 49 11.22 -14.33 -0.63
N LYS A 50 10.93 -15.20 0.33
CA LYS A 50 9.96 -16.27 0.14
C LYS A 50 8.80 -16.12 1.13
N ILE A 51 7.58 -16.38 0.67
CA ILE A 51 6.40 -16.57 1.51
C ILE A 51 5.93 -18.00 1.30
N SER A 52 5.91 -18.83 2.35
CA SER A 52 5.55 -20.27 2.25
C SER A 52 6.33 -21.00 1.15
N ASN A 53 7.64 -20.75 1.05
CA ASN A 53 8.56 -21.26 0.01
C ASN A 53 8.35 -20.69 -1.41
N GLU A 54 7.34 -19.86 -1.65
CA GLU A 54 7.13 -19.19 -2.93
C GLU A 54 7.98 -17.92 -3.00
N PRO A 55 8.80 -17.75 -4.04
CA PRO A 55 9.62 -16.56 -4.20
C PRO A 55 8.77 -15.36 -4.65
N PHE A 56 8.99 -14.22 -4.03
CA PHE A 56 8.33 -12.95 -4.38
C PHE A 56 9.36 -11.83 -4.52
N LEU A 57 9.06 -10.90 -5.41
CA LEU A 57 9.58 -9.54 -5.31
C LEU A 57 8.60 -8.70 -4.49
N LEU A 58 9.11 -8.06 -3.44
CA LEU A 58 8.34 -7.17 -2.58
C LEU A 58 8.58 -5.71 -2.96
N ILE A 59 7.50 -4.93 -2.97
CA ILE A 59 7.48 -3.47 -2.97
C ILE A 59 6.56 -3.04 -1.83
N ALA A 60 7.08 -2.39 -0.81
CA ALA A 60 6.31 -2.06 0.39
C ALA A 60 6.49 -0.60 0.80
N GLN A 61 5.39 0.06 1.10
CA GLN A 61 5.41 1.39 1.70
C GLN A 61 5.63 1.25 3.20
N GLU A 62 6.60 1.97 3.74
CA GLU A 62 6.97 1.90 5.15
C GLU A 62 6.51 3.12 5.91
N ARG A 63 5.64 2.94 6.89
CA ARG A 63 5.17 4.02 7.77
C ARG A 63 6.22 4.36 8.82
N LYS A 64 6.72 5.58 8.79
CA LYS A 64 7.60 6.10 9.86
C LYS A 64 6.77 6.63 11.01
N ILE A 65 6.98 6.10 12.20
CA ILE A 65 6.47 6.66 13.44
C ILE A 65 7.56 7.59 13.98
N LEU A 66 7.35 8.91 13.94
CA LEU A 66 8.30 9.85 14.55
C LEU A 66 8.24 9.68 16.06
N SER A 67 9.41 9.49 16.68
CA SER A 67 9.58 9.40 18.12
C SER A 67 9.08 10.66 18.82
N LYS A 68 8.52 10.47 20.03
CA LYS A 68 8.02 11.53 20.91
C LYS A 68 9.09 12.60 21.14
N THR A 69 8.78 13.84 20.80
CA THR A 69 9.45 15.00 21.37
C THR A 69 8.43 15.73 22.23
N ASN A 70 8.71 15.80 23.54
CA ASN A 70 8.02 16.60 24.56
C ASN A 70 6.47 16.57 24.52
N ASN A 71 5.87 15.56 25.18
CA ASN A 71 4.45 15.47 25.60
C ASN A 71 3.34 15.82 24.61
N ASN A 72 3.64 16.24 23.38
CA ASN A 72 2.69 16.42 22.29
C ASN A 72 2.97 15.42 21.20
N VAL A 73 2.14 14.37 21.12
CA VAL A 73 2.11 13.47 19.96
C VAL A 73 1.51 14.23 18.80
N LYS A 74 2.28 15.08 18.14
CA LYS A 74 1.93 15.53 16.81
C LYS A 74 2.11 14.33 15.90
N ARG A 75 0.99 13.81 15.37
CA ARG A 75 0.97 12.84 14.29
C ARG A 75 1.58 13.48 13.03
N ASN A 76 2.89 13.56 12.98
CA ASN A 76 3.57 13.84 11.73
C ASN A 76 3.68 12.51 10.99
N TYR A 77 2.66 12.20 10.18
CA TYR A 77 2.77 11.20 9.12
C TYR A 77 3.77 11.72 8.08
N ASN A 78 5.06 11.63 8.39
CA ASN A 78 6.13 12.06 7.49
C ASN A 78 6.51 10.93 6.52
N ASN A 79 5.51 10.17 6.05
CA ASN A 79 5.69 9.08 5.09
C ASN A 79 5.37 9.54 3.67
N LYS A 80 5.77 10.72 3.36
CA LYS A 80 5.69 11.23 2.01
C LYS A 80 6.72 10.51 1.15
N ILE A 81 6.27 9.92 0.06
CA ILE A 81 7.16 9.22 -0.87
C ILE A 81 7.83 10.21 -1.80
N LEU A 82 9.14 10.14 -1.88
CA LEU A 82 9.96 10.92 -2.78
C LEU A 82 9.89 10.37 -4.22
N PRO A 83 10.23 11.16 -5.25
CA PRO A 83 10.40 10.67 -6.62
C PRO A 83 11.32 9.43 -6.71
N SER A 84 12.39 9.40 -5.89
CA SER A 84 13.27 8.25 -5.77
C SER A 84 12.58 6.98 -5.25
N GLY A 85 11.56 7.09 -4.41
CA GLY A 85 10.77 5.95 -3.95
C GLY A 85 9.96 5.31 -5.07
N PHE A 86 9.33 6.12 -5.93
CA PHE A 86 8.62 5.63 -7.12
C PHE A 86 9.59 5.00 -8.12
N ARG A 87 10.76 5.61 -8.38
CA ARG A 87 11.80 5.04 -9.25
C ARG A 87 12.38 3.74 -8.68
N LYS A 88 12.58 3.67 -7.35
CA LYS A 88 13.00 2.45 -6.65
C LYS A 88 11.98 1.33 -6.85
N ALA A 89 10.67 1.61 -6.74
CA ALA A 89 9.60 0.66 -7.04
C ALA A 89 9.61 0.24 -8.51
N SER A 90 9.77 1.17 -9.46
CA SER A 90 9.90 0.88 -10.89
C SER A 90 11.10 -0.02 -11.21
N ARG A 91 12.23 0.20 -10.53
CA ARG A 91 13.41 -0.68 -10.64
C ARG A 91 13.12 -2.10 -10.13
N ALA A 92 12.36 -2.22 -9.05
CA ALA A 92 11.95 -3.52 -8.53
C ALA A 92 11.09 -4.29 -9.52
N LEU A 93 10.15 -3.64 -10.23
CA LEU A 93 9.35 -4.28 -11.27
C LEU A 93 10.21 -4.82 -12.42
N ASN A 94 11.27 -4.10 -12.84
CA ASN A 94 12.21 -4.61 -13.84
C ASN A 94 12.92 -5.90 -13.38
N LEU A 95 13.20 -6.02 -12.06
CA LEU A 95 13.77 -7.25 -11.50
C LEU A 95 12.74 -8.39 -11.46
N ALA A 96 11.49 -8.07 -11.10
CA ALA A 96 10.39 -9.03 -11.11
C ALA A 96 10.22 -9.65 -12.51
N GLU A 97 10.19 -8.81 -13.53
CA GLU A 97 10.07 -9.26 -14.93
C GLU A 97 11.28 -10.10 -15.36
N LYS A 98 12.50 -9.61 -15.08
CA LYS A 98 13.74 -10.32 -15.43
C LYS A 98 13.85 -11.71 -14.81
N PHE A 99 13.45 -11.84 -13.54
CA PHE A 99 13.54 -13.10 -12.80
C PHE A 99 12.22 -13.88 -12.80
N LYS A 100 11.19 -13.38 -13.48
CA LYS A 100 9.83 -13.96 -13.56
C LYS A 100 9.22 -14.21 -12.17
N LEU A 101 9.43 -13.27 -11.25
CA LEU A 101 8.91 -13.35 -9.89
C LEU A 101 7.51 -12.70 -9.80
N PRO A 102 6.56 -13.31 -9.10
CA PRO A 102 5.35 -12.59 -8.70
C PRO A 102 5.72 -11.41 -7.81
N CYS A 103 4.98 -10.31 -7.97
CA CYS A 103 5.22 -9.08 -7.26
C CYS A 103 4.15 -8.90 -6.17
N LEU A 104 4.57 -8.64 -4.93
CA LEU A 104 3.70 -8.25 -3.83
C LEU A 104 3.91 -6.77 -3.52
N CYS A 105 2.82 -6.00 -3.50
CA CYS A 105 2.83 -4.60 -3.07
C CYS A 105 2.09 -4.45 -1.74
N LEU A 106 2.74 -3.90 -0.71
CA LEU A 106 2.09 -3.51 0.55
C LEU A 106 1.89 -1.99 0.56
N VAL A 107 0.64 -1.56 0.67
CA VAL A 107 0.24 -0.14 0.55
C VAL A 107 -0.13 0.42 1.91
N ASP A 108 0.62 1.42 2.37
CA ASP A 108 0.39 2.13 3.63
C ASP A 108 1.01 3.53 3.58
N SER A 109 0.50 4.38 2.68
CA SER A 109 0.97 5.76 2.54
C SER A 109 -0.15 6.69 2.06
N VAL A 110 -0.10 7.93 2.50
CA VAL A 110 -1.16 8.91 2.23
C VAL A 110 -0.83 9.81 1.06
N TYR A 111 0.42 10.31 0.94
CA TYR A 111 0.78 11.33 -0.06
C TYR A 111 2.22 11.19 -0.56
N PRO A 112 2.49 11.70 -1.78
CA PRO A 112 3.87 11.94 -2.22
C PRO A 112 4.43 13.20 -1.54
N GLU A 113 5.74 13.38 -1.60
CA GLU A 113 6.40 14.62 -1.16
C GLU A 113 6.17 15.73 -2.17
N LEU A 114 5.24 16.64 -1.84
CA LEU A 114 4.91 17.81 -2.66
C LEU A 114 5.84 18.98 -2.28
N SER A 115 6.94 19.11 -3.00
CA SER A 115 7.89 20.21 -2.84
C SER A 115 8.48 20.61 -4.20
N ILE A 116 9.00 21.82 -4.30
CA ILE A 116 9.72 22.28 -5.50
C ILE A 116 10.85 21.33 -5.87
N LYS A 117 11.56 20.80 -4.88
CA LYS A 117 12.62 19.82 -5.10
C LYS A 117 12.09 18.54 -5.73
N SER A 118 10.97 18.01 -5.23
CA SER A 118 10.33 16.80 -5.78
C SER A 118 9.85 17.02 -7.22
N GLU A 119 9.31 18.19 -7.53
CA GLU A 119 8.91 18.52 -8.90
C GLU A 119 10.14 18.53 -9.84
N TYR A 120 11.24 19.17 -9.46
CA TYR A 120 12.49 19.14 -10.24
C TYR A 120 13.09 17.73 -10.36
N SER A 121 12.90 16.89 -9.36
CA SER A 121 13.32 15.46 -9.40
C SER A 121 12.34 14.57 -10.19
N GLY A 122 11.32 15.14 -10.84
CA GLY A 122 10.40 14.45 -11.74
C GLY A 122 9.32 13.63 -11.04
N LEU A 123 8.65 14.19 -10.02
CA LEU A 123 7.62 13.48 -9.24
C LEU A 123 6.52 12.91 -10.12
N ALA A 124 5.85 13.75 -10.91
CA ALA A 124 4.74 13.31 -11.77
C ALA A 124 5.17 12.26 -12.79
N TYR A 125 6.37 12.43 -13.37
CA TYR A 125 6.95 11.44 -14.28
C TYR A 125 7.18 10.09 -13.59
N SER A 126 7.77 10.09 -12.40
CA SER A 126 8.07 8.85 -11.64
C SER A 126 6.80 8.09 -11.24
N ILE A 127 5.72 8.82 -10.89
CA ILE A 127 4.40 8.23 -10.60
C ILE A 127 3.83 7.58 -11.86
N SER A 128 3.77 8.31 -12.97
CA SER A 128 3.20 7.81 -14.23
C SER A 128 4.02 6.65 -14.83
N GLU A 129 5.35 6.68 -14.68
CA GLU A 129 6.23 5.57 -15.08
C GLU A 129 5.93 4.30 -14.27
N LEU A 130 5.77 4.41 -12.95
CA LEU A 130 5.41 3.27 -12.10
C LEU A 130 4.06 2.66 -12.50
N ILE A 131 3.05 3.50 -12.75
CA ILE A 131 1.73 3.06 -13.22
C ILE A 131 1.86 2.34 -14.56
N SER A 132 2.54 2.94 -15.54
CA SER A 132 2.74 2.36 -16.87
C SER A 132 3.44 1.00 -16.80
N LYS A 133 4.50 0.88 -15.98
CA LYS A 133 5.21 -0.39 -15.80
C LYS A 133 4.34 -1.47 -15.19
N LYS A 134 3.56 -1.14 -14.17
CA LYS A 134 2.63 -2.12 -13.55
C LYS A 134 1.57 -2.61 -14.54
N LEU A 135 1.05 -1.71 -15.40
CA LEU A 135 0.09 -2.08 -16.43
C LEU A 135 0.68 -2.98 -17.53
N SER A 136 1.97 -2.88 -17.79
CA SER A 136 2.65 -3.66 -18.84
C SER A 136 3.41 -4.89 -18.34
N LEU A 137 3.59 -5.04 -17.03
CA LEU A 137 4.39 -6.12 -16.44
C LEU A 137 3.85 -7.50 -16.82
N GLU A 138 4.74 -8.42 -17.19
CA GLU A 138 4.39 -9.78 -17.62
C GLU A 138 4.40 -10.82 -16.49
N THR A 139 4.56 -10.39 -15.24
CA THR A 139 4.48 -11.25 -14.05
C THR A 139 3.26 -10.91 -13.21
N PRO A 140 2.72 -11.86 -12.43
CA PRO A 140 1.60 -11.59 -11.53
C PRO A 140 1.92 -10.50 -10.51
N ILE A 141 0.97 -9.61 -10.27
CA ILE A 141 1.05 -8.60 -9.22
C ILE A 141 -0.12 -8.76 -8.25
N LEU A 142 0.20 -8.89 -6.97
CA LEU A 142 -0.73 -8.78 -5.86
C LEU A 142 -0.51 -7.45 -5.13
N SER A 143 -1.57 -6.81 -4.71
CA SER A 143 -1.48 -5.61 -3.89
C SER A 143 -2.36 -5.72 -2.65
N VAL A 144 -1.85 -5.29 -1.51
CA VAL A 144 -2.59 -5.29 -0.24
C VAL A 144 -2.52 -3.93 0.43
N ILE A 145 -3.68 -3.31 0.66
CA ILE A 145 -3.78 -2.10 1.47
C ILE A 145 -3.83 -2.52 2.93
N ILE A 146 -2.71 -2.28 3.67
CA ILE A 146 -2.53 -2.74 5.05
C ILE A 146 -2.85 -1.68 6.11
N GLY A 147 -3.03 -0.44 5.69
CA GLY A 147 -3.31 0.68 6.60
C GLY A 147 -4.09 1.80 5.92
N GLU A 148 -3.45 2.92 5.68
CA GLU A 148 -4.07 4.07 5.02
C GLU A 148 -3.52 4.20 3.60
N GLY A 149 -4.36 3.91 2.59
CA GLY A 149 -4.04 4.15 1.19
C GLY A 149 -4.65 5.46 0.71
N GLY A 150 -3.83 6.41 0.29
CA GLY A 150 -4.31 7.73 -0.13
C GLY A 150 -3.67 8.25 -1.41
N SER A 151 -4.44 9.08 -2.12
CA SER A 151 -4.08 9.85 -3.30
C SER A 151 -3.47 9.02 -4.45
N GLU A 152 -2.82 9.70 -5.38
CA GLU A 152 -2.09 9.10 -6.51
C GLU A 152 -0.97 8.15 -6.06
N THR A 153 -0.46 8.33 -4.85
CA THR A 153 0.55 7.44 -4.26
C THR A 153 -0.01 6.03 -4.06
N ALA A 154 -1.14 5.93 -3.37
CA ALA A 154 -1.77 4.62 -3.16
C ALA A 154 -2.25 4.02 -4.48
N LEU A 155 -2.78 4.83 -5.39
CA LEU A 155 -3.16 4.38 -6.72
C LEU A 155 -1.98 3.74 -7.46
N ALA A 156 -0.82 4.42 -7.53
CA ALA A 156 0.36 3.91 -8.24
C ALA A 156 0.88 2.58 -7.65
N PHE A 157 0.79 2.41 -6.33
CA PHE A 157 1.25 1.18 -5.68
C PHE A 157 0.18 0.07 -5.64
N SER A 158 -1.12 0.39 -5.75
CA SER A 158 -2.20 -0.60 -5.67
C SER A 158 -2.55 -1.28 -6.99
N ILE A 159 -2.18 -0.72 -8.15
CA ILE A 159 -2.45 -1.36 -9.45
C ILE A 159 -1.88 -2.79 -9.45
N ALA A 160 -2.74 -3.79 -9.67
CA ALA A 160 -2.38 -5.20 -9.56
C ALA A 160 -3.39 -6.08 -10.33
N ASP A 161 -3.09 -7.37 -10.44
CA ASP A 161 -4.04 -8.38 -10.94
C ASP A 161 -5.12 -8.67 -9.90
N THR A 162 -4.73 -8.70 -8.62
CA THR A 162 -5.64 -8.79 -7.48
C THR A 162 -5.29 -7.71 -6.47
N ILE A 163 -6.28 -6.90 -6.09
CA ILE A 163 -6.16 -5.85 -5.08
C ILE A 163 -6.92 -6.31 -3.84
N MET A 164 -6.19 -6.51 -2.75
CA MET A 164 -6.75 -6.89 -1.45
C MET A 164 -6.68 -5.72 -0.47
N MET A 165 -7.50 -5.77 0.55
CA MET A 165 -7.52 -4.76 1.59
C MET A 165 -7.80 -5.38 2.95
N GLN A 166 -7.01 -5.08 3.96
CA GLN A 166 -7.32 -5.47 5.32
C GLN A 166 -8.60 -4.78 5.81
N LYS A 167 -9.40 -5.47 6.60
CA LYS A 167 -10.77 -5.11 7.02
C LYS A 167 -10.92 -3.70 7.58
N ASN A 168 -9.95 -3.25 8.37
CA ASN A 168 -9.96 -1.93 8.99
C ASN A 168 -9.00 -0.94 8.32
N SER A 169 -8.48 -1.27 7.14
CA SER A 169 -7.75 -0.32 6.30
C SER A 169 -8.71 0.65 5.62
N ILE A 170 -8.19 1.75 5.11
CA ILE A 170 -8.95 2.71 4.32
C ILE A 170 -8.25 2.99 2.99
N PHE A 171 -9.05 3.28 1.95
CA PHE A 171 -8.54 3.66 0.65
C PHE A 171 -9.34 4.82 0.09
N THR A 172 -8.69 5.97 -0.13
CA THR A 172 -9.38 7.21 -0.46
C THR A 172 -8.49 8.16 -1.28
N PRO A 173 -9.04 8.88 -2.27
CA PRO A 173 -8.26 9.85 -3.04
C PRO A 173 -7.82 11.06 -2.21
N LEU A 174 -8.51 11.36 -1.11
CA LEU A 174 -8.31 12.55 -0.28
C LEU A 174 -8.55 12.20 1.19
N SER A 175 -7.79 12.79 2.10
CA SER A 175 -8.04 12.55 3.53
C SER A 175 -9.42 13.04 3.95
N PRO A 176 -10.10 12.36 4.89
CA PRO A 176 -11.40 12.81 5.37
C PRO A 176 -11.38 14.24 5.94
N GLU A 177 -10.26 14.66 6.53
CA GLU A 177 -10.05 16.02 7.04
C GLU A 177 -10.04 17.07 5.93
N GLU A 178 -9.33 16.77 4.83
CA GLU A 178 -9.27 17.67 3.67
C GLU A 178 -10.61 17.69 2.93
N ALA A 179 -11.26 16.55 2.76
CA ALA A 179 -12.58 16.45 2.18
C ALA A 179 -13.61 17.25 2.99
N ALA A 180 -13.57 17.15 4.33
CA ALA A 180 -14.42 17.95 5.22
C ALA A 180 -14.15 19.45 5.08
N LYS A 181 -12.88 19.85 4.99
CA LYS A 181 -12.51 21.25 4.76
C LYS A 181 -13.04 21.79 3.44
N ILE A 182 -12.88 21.03 2.36
CA ILE A 182 -13.31 21.43 1.00
C ILE A 182 -14.84 21.47 0.91
N LYS A 183 -15.52 20.43 1.38
CA LYS A 183 -16.97 20.26 1.19
C LYS A 183 -17.82 20.98 2.23
N LEU A 184 -17.35 21.04 3.48
CA LEU A 184 -18.11 21.53 4.64
C LEU A 184 -17.48 22.79 5.29
N GLY A 185 -16.36 23.28 4.75
CA GLY A 185 -15.64 24.46 5.27
C GLY A 185 -14.90 24.24 6.59
N ASP A 186 -14.94 23.03 7.18
CA ASP A 186 -14.33 22.74 8.48
C ASP A 186 -13.73 21.33 8.52
N SER A 187 -12.41 21.23 8.66
CA SER A 187 -11.68 19.97 8.75
C SER A 187 -12.04 19.11 9.96
N ARG A 188 -12.74 19.64 10.97
CA ARG A 188 -13.19 18.90 12.15
C ARG A 188 -14.45 18.07 11.89
N LYS A 189 -15.18 18.34 10.81
CA LYS A 189 -16.41 17.64 10.43
C LYS A 189 -16.17 16.29 9.74
N VAL A 190 -15.11 15.58 10.16
CA VAL A 190 -14.72 14.28 9.61
C VAL A 190 -15.85 13.26 9.69
N LYS A 191 -16.61 13.24 10.79
CA LYS A 191 -17.70 12.29 10.99
C LYS A 191 -18.80 12.42 9.93
N GLU A 192 -19.15 13.66 9.58
CA GLU A 192 -20.18 13.94 8.59
C GLU A 192 -19.76 13.52 7.18
N ILE A 193 -18.51 13.85 6.81
CA ILE A 193 -17.99 13.56 5.48
C ILE A 193 -17.67 12.06 5.29
N SER A 194 -17.22 11.38 6.34
CA SER A 194 -16.80 9.97 6.28
C SER A 194 -17.93 9.02 5.86
N SER A 195 -19.17 9.31 6.22
CA SER A 195 -20.32 8.52 5.80
C SER A 195 -20.61 8.61 4.28
N ILE A 196 -20.13 9.67 3.64
CA ILE A 196 -20.38 9.96 2.21
C ILE A 196 -19.22 9.44 1.34
N MET A 197 -17.98 9.47 1.84
CA MET A 197 -16.75 9.24 1.05
C MET A 197 -16.55 7.80 0.57
N LYS A 198 -17.19 6.80 1.20
CA LYS A 198 -17.10 5.40 0.76
C LYS A 198 -15.66 4.86 0.65
N PHE A 199 -14.89 4.95 1.73
CA PHE A 199 -13.47 4.60 1.76
C PHE A 199 -13.11 3.34 2.58
N THR A 200 -14.10 2.70 3.22
CA THR A 200 -13.85 1.47 3.98
C THR A 200 -13.60 0.27 3.06
N SER A 201 -13.02 -0.80 3.58
CA SER A 201 -12.80 -2.02 2.81
C SER A 201 -14.10 -2.56 2.20
N GLN A 202 -15.22 -2.49 2.94
CA GLN A 202 -16.51 -2.92 2.43
C GLN A 202 -17.05 -1.99 1.33
N ASP A 203 -16.87 -0.68 1.47
CA ASP A 203 -17.23 0.27 0.42
C ASP A 203 -16.42 0.02 -0.85
N CYS A 204 -15.11 -0.16 -0.73
CA CYS A 204 -14.21 -0.42 -1.85
C CYS A 204 -14.54 -1.75 -2.55
N LEU A 205 -14.90 -2.79 -1.79
CA LEU A 205 -15.34 -4.05 -2.37
C LEU A 205 -16.67 -3.89 -3.14
N ASN A 206 -17.63 -3.20 -2.54
CA ASN A 206 -18.94 -2.95 -3.17
C ASN A 206 -18.84 -2.10 -4.44
N LEU A 207 -17.84 -1.20 -4.51
CA LEU A 207 -17.55 -0.36 -5.68
C LEU A 207 -16.69 -1.09 -6.73
N GLY A 208 -16.21 -2.30 -6.46
CA GLY A 208 -15.32 -3.04 -7.35
C GLY A 208 -13.91 -2.45 -7.46
N ILE A 209 -13.49 -1.64 -6.48
CA ILE A 209 -12.14 -1.07 -6.40
C ILE A 209 -11.15 -2.13 -5.94
N ILE A 210 -11.57 -3.03 -5.04
CA ILE A 210 -10.78 -4.15 -4.57
C ILE A 210 -11.48 -5.47 -4.88
N ASP A 211 -10.71 -6.55 -4.89
CA ASP A 211 -11.20 -7.90 -5.20
C ASP A 211 -11.53 -8.71 -3.94
N ARG A 212 -10.82 -8.44 -2.82
CA ARG A 212 -10.97 -9.21 -1.59
C ARG A 212 -10.70 -8.39 -0.33
N ILE A 213 -11.45 -8.66 0.72
CA ILE A 213 -11.17 -8.19 2.08
C ILE A 213 -10.41 -9.28 2.83
N ILE A 214 -9.30 -8.92 3.47
CA ILE A 214 -8.56 -9.77 4.39
C ILE A 214 -9.07 -9.49 5.79
N ASP A 215 -9.53 -10.51 6.49
CA ASP A 215 -9.96 -10.36 7.89
C ASP A 215 -8.80 -9.96 8.80
N GLU A 216 -9.15 -9.35 9.90
CA GLU A 216 -8.21 -8.95 10.96
C GLU A 216 -8.63 -9.58 12.28
N PRO A 217 -7.69 -9.73 13.24
CA PRO A 217 -8.03 -10.05 14.61
C PRO A 217 -9.13 -9.14 15.16
N GLN A 218 -9.87 -9.62 16.17
CA GLN A 218 -10.88 -8.82 16.83
C GLN A 218 -10.28 -7.48 17.28
N ASP A 219 -11.00 -6.38 17.00
CA ASP A 219 -10.60 -5.00 17.27
C ASP A 219 -9.37 -4.49 16.47
N GLY A 220 -8.88 -5.26 15.50
CA GLY A 220 -7.87 -4.85 14.51
C GLY A 220 -6.50 -5.50 14.67
N SER A 221 -5.69 -5.39 13.63
CA SER A 221 -4.36 -6.03 13.50
C SER A 221 -3.38 -5.67 14.63
N HIS A 222 -3.57 -4.53 15.30
CA HIS A 222 -2.72 -4.09 16.40
C HIS A 222 -2.95 -4.84 17.71
N GLN A 223 -3.97 -5.67 17.79
CA GLN A 223 -4.28 -6.49 18.98
C GLN A 223 -3.52 -7.82 18.96
N ASN A 224 -3.26 -8.38 17.76
CA ASN A 224 -2.55 -9.66 17.62
C ASN A 224 -1.77 -9.67 16.28
N TYR A 225 -0.47 -9.37 16.35
CA TYR A 225 0.39 -9.30 15.16
C TYR A 225 0.54 -10.67 14.47
N ALA A 226 0.75 -11.73 15.26
CA ALA A 226 0.93 -13.08 14.72
C ALA A 226 -0.31 -13.55 13.93
N GLU A 227 -1.50 -13.29 14.46
CA GLU A 227 -2.75 -13.63 13.77
C GLU A 227 -2.96 -12.76 12.53
N ALA A 228 -2.67 -11.45 12.61
CA ALA A 228 -2.76 -10.55 11.46
C ALA A 228 -1.80 -10.98 10.34
N SER A 229 -0.58 -11.37 10.68
CA SER A 229 0.44 -11.86 9.75
C SER A 229 0.02 -13.20 9.12
N ARG A 230 -0.54 -14.13 9.91
CA ARG A 230 -1.06 -15.40 9.42
C ARG A 230 -2.18 -15.20 8.38
N LEU A 231 -3.19 -14.39 8.71
CA LEU A 231 -4.31 -14.09 7.81
C LEU A 231 -3.85 -13.43 6.51
N LEU A 232 -2.87 -12.51 6.61
CA LEU A 232 -2.26 -11.87 5.46
C LEU A 232 -1.52 -12.88 4.58
N GLN A 233 -0.68 -13.72 5.16
CA GLN A 233 0.10 -14.74 4.47
C GLN A 233 -0.80 -15.74 3.72
N GLU A 234 -1.82 -16.27 4.40
CA GLU A 234 -2.79 -17.20 3.81
C GLU A 234 -3.48 -16.57 2.60
N SER A 235 -3.98 -15.35 2.75
CA SER A 235 -4.66 -14.63 1.65
C SER A 235 -3.75 -14.38 0.45
N ILE A 236 -2.47 -14.04 0.68
CA ILE A 236 -1.49 -13.83 -0.40
C ILE A 236 -1.26 -15.12 -1.18
N ILE A 237 -1.07 -16.24 -0.48
CA ILE A 237 -0.78 -17.54 -1.14
C ILE A 237 -2.02 -18.06 -1.89
N GLU A 238 -3.20 -17.94 -1.31
CA GLU A 238 -4.45 -18.31 -1.99
C GLU A 238 -4.64 -17.50 -3.28
N GLU A 239 -4.52 -16.19 -3.23
CA GLU A 239 -4.68 -15.33 -4.42
C GLU A 239 -3.59 -15.57 -5.46
N LEU A 240 -2.34 -15.81 -5.04
CA LEU A 240 -1.28 -16.15 -5.99
C LEU A 240 -1.62 -17.45 -6.75
N SER A 241 -2.15 -18.47 -6.07
CA SER A 241 -2.53 -19.72 -6.72
C SER A 241 -3.61 -19.50 -7.79
N LEU A 242 -4.62 -18.68 -7.47
CA LEU A 242 -5.71 -18.37 -8.39
C LEU A 242 -5.25 -17.61 -9.65
N ILE A 243 -4.36 -16.61 -9.50
CA ILE A 243 -3.92 -15.82 -10.65
C ILE A 243 -2.88 -16.55 -11.51
N ARG A 244 -2.13 -17.50 -10.96
CA ARG A 244 -1.21 -18.32 -11.77
C ARG A 244 -1.94 -19.12 -12.84
N ASP A 245 -3.09 -19.69 -12.50
CA ASP A 245 -3.85 -20.54 -13.40
C ASP A 245 -4.54 -19.74 -14.53
N VAL A 246 -4.77 -18.46 -14.31
CA VAL A 246 -5.45 -17.59 -15.29
C VAL A 246 -4.51 -16.62 -16.01
N TYR A 247 -3.23 -16.62 -15.67
CA TYR A 247 -2.22 -15.85 -16.37
C TYR A 247 -1.93 -16.47 -17.77
N PRO A 248 -1.93 -15.74 -18.89
CA PRO A 248 -1.85 -14.28 -19.06
C PRO A 248 -3.21 -13.54 -19.16
N LYS A 249 -4.35 -14.20 -18.94
CA LYS A 249 -5.68 -13.54 -18.99
C LYS A 249 -5.81 -12.40 -17.97
N THR A 250 -5.16 -12.54 -16.79
CA THR A 250 -5.10 -11.50 -15.78
C THR A 250 -4.41 -10.24 -16.29
N LEU A 251 -3.38 -10.38 -17.11
CA LEU A 251 -2.68 -9.25 -17.72
C LEU A 251 -3.61 -8.43 -18.62
N ALA A 252 -4.42 -9.09 -19.46
CA ALA A 252 -5.42 -8.42 -20.29
C ALA A 252 -6.48 -7.70 -19.42
N LYS A 253 -6.94 -8.34 -18.35
CA LYS A 253 -7.89 -7.74 -17.39
C LYS A 253 -7.30 -6.53 -16.67
N ARG A 254 -6.03 -6.59 -16.27
CA ARG A 254 -5.31 -5.46 -15.67
C ARG A 254 -5.30 -4.24 -16.57
N ARG A 255 -5.09 -4.45 -17.87
CA ARG A 255 -5.05 -3.37 -18.88
C ARG A 255 -6.43 -2.79 -19.22
N SER A 256 -7.50 -3.51 -18.93
CA SER A 256 -8.88 -3.11 -19.25
C SER A 256 -9.64 -2.44 -18.09
N ARG A 257 -9.08 -2.38 -16.89
CA ARG A 257 -9.66 -1.72 -15.71
C ARG A 257 -9.54 -0.21 -15.72
#